data_6f620f28e60827eff4e3d430ba11221f
#
_entry.id   6f620f28e60827eff4e3d430ba11221f
#
_cell.length_a   1.000
_cell.length_b   1.000
_cell.length_c   1.000
_cell.angle_alpha   90.00
_cell.angle_beta   90.00
_cell.angle_gamma   90.00
#
_symmetry.space_group_name_H-M   'P 1'
#
loop_
_entity.id
_entity.type
_entity.pdbx_description
1 polymer ?
#
loop_
_entity_poly.entity_id
_entity_poly.type
_entity_poly.pdbx_seq_one_letter_code
_entity_poly.pdbx_strand_id
1 'polypeptide(L)'
;MAVAGFYRRILPSPPAIEFASSKGKQLFIEAVQHGTMEGFYRLVSYFQTQSEPAYCGLASLSMVLNALSIDPGRKWKGPWRWFDESMLDCCEPLEKVKARGISLGKLVCLANCAGAKVQAFQTNESTIDDFRKYLHRCSISDDCHIISSYHRAAFKQTGTGHFSPIGGYHVGQDMALILDVARFKYPPHWVPVELLWKAMEHVDEATGQHRGFMLVSRPHMEPGLLYTLSCKHEDWVNIAKYLMDGVPLLLKSKDLKDTQDVLTVIFTSLPLNYSDFIKWVAEVRRTEDSGQSLSPEEKARLALKEEVLKQVQETDLFKQVGEFLSREGSCCKMLTPSHENNLPEIAASVCCQGAEILNGNTGVSAGYCCRETCVRCFSANGDKPVTVVCGMVVSGNNEQEFDMLVPSSSHVRSGCCFSGMKNEMGSHPAASDLLTTLLLALPAKTWIGIKEEKVLREIQKLVCTESLPTLLQEEVLHLRRQLGLLQKYHEDKVDLDLSALPSS
;
A
#
# COMPACT_ATOMS: atom_id res chain seq x y z
N MET A 1 7.81 -28.29 -44.17
CA MET A 1 8.52 -28.22 -42.86
C MET A 1 7.84 -27.15 -42.04
N ALA A 2 7.22 -27.50 -40.92
CA ALA A 2 6.69 -26.52 -40.00
C ALA A 2 7.89 -25.77 -39.37
N VAL A 3 7.99 -24.48 -39.62
CA VAL A 3 8.97 -23.64 -38.94
C VAL A 3 8.68 -23.75 -37.46
N ALA A 4 9.60 -24.22 -36.64
CA ALA A 4 9.52 -24.21 -35.19
C ALA A 4 9.49 -22.76 -34.76
N GLY A 5 8.30 -22.17 -34.74
CA GLY A 5 8.03 -20.79 -34.33
C GLY A 5 7.65 -20.74 -32.88
N PHE A 6 7.53 -19.50 -32.34
CA PHE A 6 7.02 -19.26 -31.01
C PHE A 6 5.68 -19.99 -30.80
N TYR A 7 5.53 -20.67 -29.67
CA TYR A 7 4.25 -21.28 -29.34
C TYR A 7 3.22 -20.19 -29.09
N ARG A 8 2.24 -20.11 -29.96
CA ARG A 8 1.05 -19.26 -29.81
C ARG A 8 -0.22 -20.07 -30.00
N ARG A 9 -1.23 -19.74 -29.23
CA ARG A 9 -2.58 -20.27 -29.48
C ARG A 9 -3.21 -19.49 -30.63
N ILE A 10 -3.99 -20.19 -31.44
CA ILE A 10 -4.83 -19.55 -32.45
C ILE A 10 -5.95 -18.80 -31.70
N LEU A 11 -6.11 -17.50 -31.98
CA LEU A 11 -7.21 -16.71 -31.43
C LEU A 11 -8.53 -17.22 -32.02
N PRO A 12 -9.50 -17.65 -31.21
CA PRO A 12 -10.83 -18.05 -31.70
C PRO A 12 -11.55 -16.87 -32.35
N SER A 13 -11.77 -16.94 -33.66
CA SER A 13 -12.43 -15.89 -34.41
C SER A 13 -13.49 -16.52 -35.35
N PRO A 14 -14.80 -16.29 -35.09
CA PRO A 14 -15.39 -15.55 -33.96
C PRO A 14 -15.25 -16.28 -32.62
N PRO A 15 -15.39 -15.63 -31.43
CA PRO A 15 -16.01 -14.34 -31.24
C PRO A 15 -15.01 -13.16 -31.23
N ALA A 16 -13.71 -13.42 -31.08
CA ALA A 16 -12.70 -12.37 -31.05
C ALA A 16 -12.29 -11.94 -32.47
N ILE A 17 -11.89 -10.67 -32.63
CA ILE A 17 -11.30 -10.14 -33.86
C ILE A 17 -9.88 -9.67 -33.52
N GLU A 18 -8.88 -10.34 -34.15
CA GLU A 18 -7.48 -9.96 -33.94
C GLU A 18 -7.24 -8.52 -34.32
N PHE A 19 -6.56 -7.76 -33.45
CA PHE A 19 -6.29 -6.34 -33.64
C PHE A 19 -5.51 -6.05 -34.95
N ALA A 20 -4.55 -6.89 -35.29
CA ALA A 20 -3.73 -6.73 -36.49
C ALA A 20 -4.43 -7.18 -37.79
N SER A 21 -5.61 -7.82 -37.73
CA SER A 21 -6.39 -8.21 -38.91
C SER A 21 -6.94 -6.98 -39.64
N SER A 22 -7.35 -7.13 -40.92
CA SER A 22 -7.97 -6.04 -41.68
C SER A 22 -9.20 -5.49 -40.98
N LYS A 23 -10.06 -6.38 -40.43
CA LYS A 23 -11.26 -5.96 -39.66
C LYS A 23 -10.89 -5.29 -38.35
N GLY A 24 -9.88 -5.79 -37.62
CA GLY A 24 -9.39 -5.19 -36.37
C GLY A 24 -8.83 -3.78 -36.57
N LYS A 25 -8.07 -3.58 -37.65
CA LYS A 25 -7.57 -2.25 -38.05
C LYS A 25 -8.68 -1.29 -38.44
N GLN A 26 -9.70 -1.78 -39.15
CA GLN A 26 -10.87 -0.96 -39.49
C GLN A 26 -11.59 -0.48 -38.23
N LEU A 27 -11.86 -1.39 -37.26
CA LEU A 27 -12.47 -1.03 -35.98
C LEU A 27 -11.65 0.01 -35.24
N PHE A 28 -10.31 -0.13 -35.25
CA PHE A 28 -9.41 0.83 -34.61
C PHE A 28 -9.51 2.23 -35.25
N ILE A 29 -9.47 2.31 -36.60
CA ILE A 29 -9.57 3.57 -37.33
C ILE A 29 -10.92 4.25 -37.03
N GLU A 30 -12.01 3.49 -37.09
CA GLU A 30 -13.36 4.00 -36.81
C GLU A 30 -13.46 4.51 -35.36
N ALA A 31 -12.92 3.77 -34.38
CA ALA A 31 -12.91 4.18 -32.96
C ALA A 31 -12.04 5.42 -32.72
N VAL A 32 -10.88 5.55 -33.40
CA VAL A 32 -10.07 6.77 -33.38
C VAL A 32 -10.85 7.98 -33.92
N GLN A 33 -11.56 7.81 -35.05
CA GLN A 33 -12.40 8.87 -35.63
C GLN A 33 -13.53 9.31 -34.69
N HIS A 34 -14.01 8.41 -33.84
CA HIS A 34 -15.02 8.72 -32.83
C HIS A 34 -14.44 9.26 -31.51
N GLY A 35 -13.11 9.41 -31.40
CA GLY A 35 -12.44 9.89 -30.19
C GLY A 35 -12.48 8.92 -29.02
N THR A 36 -12.72 7.63 -29.26
CA THR A 36 -12.85 6.60 -28.20
C THR A 36 -11.60 5.72 -28.08
N MET A 37 -10.43 6.27 -28.41
CA MET A 37 -9.12 5.61 -28.30
C MET A 37 -8.06 6.46 -27.55
N GLU A 38 -8.47 7.52 -26.85
CA GLU A 38 -7.50 8.41 -26.17
C GLU A 38 -6.66 7.67 -25.13
N GLY A 39 -7.28 6.83 -24.32
CA GLY A 39 -6.57 6.00 -23.36
C GLY A 39 -5.59 4.99 -23.97
N PHE A 40 -5.80 4.60 -25.24
CA PHE A 40 -4.95 3.63 -25.95
C PHE A 40 -3.51 4.11 -26.07
N TYR A 41 -3.29 5.38 -26.40
CA TYR A 41 -1.94 5.91 -26.65
C TYR A 41 -1.04 5.82 -25.42
N ARG A 42 -1.59 6.10 -24.24
CA ARG A 42 -0.88 5.93 -22.97
C ARG A 42 -0.65 4.44 -22.66
N LEU A 43 -1.68 3.63 -22.77
CA LEU A 43 -1.58 2.20 -22.46
C LEU A 43 -0.61 1.46 -23.37
N VAL A 44 -0.63 1.74 -24.68
CA VAL A 44 0.25 1.03 -25.64
C VAL A 44 1.74 1.38 -25.43
N SER A 45 2.04 2.57 -24.92
CA SER A 45 3.41 2.99 -24.59
C SER A 45 4.02 2.14 -23.47
N TYR A 46 3.19 1.52 -22.65
CA TYR A 46 3.60 0.70 -21.50
C TYR A 46 3.15 -0.76 -21.62
N PHE A 47 2.64 -1.16 -22.81
CA PHE A 47 2.13 -2.50 -23.06
C PHE A 47 3.24 -3.53 -23.01
N GLN A 48 3.20 -4.39 -22.00
CA GLN A 48 4.20 -5.42 -21.72
C GLN A 48 3.61 -6.83 -21.75
N THR A 49 4.48 -7.83 -21.77
CA THR A 49 4.13 -9.24 -21.55
C THR A 49 4.32 -9.56 -20.09
N GLN A 50 3.34 -10.21 -19.46
CA GLN A 50 3.48 -10.71 -18.09
C GLN A 50 4.70 -11.64 -17.97
N SER A 51 5.47 -11.50 -16.90
CA SER A 51 6.71 -12.25 -16.68
C SER A 51 6.47 -13.68 -16.22
N GLU A 52 5.37 -13.93 -15.52
CA GLU A 52 4.96 -15.25 -15.04
C GLU A 52 3.55 -15.59 -15.50
N PRO A 53 3.19 -16.87 -15.71
CA PRO A 53 1.87 -17.27 -16.20
C PRO A 53 0.69 -16.78 -15.35
N ALA A 54 0.89 -16.58 -14.06
CA ALA A 54 -0.14 -16.13 -13.11
C ALA A 54 -0.12 -14.62 -12.83
N TYR A 55 0.78 -13.84 -13.43
CA TYR A 55 0.96 -12.41 -13.16
C TYR A 55 0.10 -11.48 -14.03
N CYS A 56 -0.94 -11.99 -14.68
CA CYS A 56 -1.79 -11.15 -15.53
C CYS A 56 -2.36 -9.93 -14.80
N GLY A 57 -2.75 -10.05 -13.54
CA GLY A 57 -3.21 -8.94 -12.72
C GLY A 57 -2.09 -7.92 -12.45
N LEU A 58 -0.91 -8.39 -12.03
CA LEU A 58 0.25 -7.54 -11.75
C LEU A 58 0.74 -6.81 -13.01
N ALA A 59 0.86 -7.52 -14.14
CA ALA A 59 1.24 -6.93 -15.43
C ALA A 59 0.24 -5.87 -15.90
N SER A 60 -1.07 -6.16 -15.78
CA SER A 60 -2.13 -5.21 -16.14
C SER A 60 -2.08 -3.97 -15.27
N LEU A 61 -1.87 -4.14 -13.96
CA LEU A 61 -1.81 -3.04 -13.01
C LEU A 61 -0.55 -2.19 -13.21
N SER A 62 0.63 -2.80 -13.33
CA SER A 62 1.88 -2.05 -13.57
C SER A 62 1.82 -1.22 -14.84
N MET A 63 1.25 -1.79 -15.92
CA MET A 63 1.01 -1.10 -17.18
C MET A 63 0.12 0.14 -16.99
N VAL A 64 -1.00 0.00 -16.28
CA VAL A 64 -1.95 1.09 -16.04
C VAL A 64 -1.37 2.16 -15.12
N LEU A 65 -0.67 1.79 -14.05
CA LEU A 65 -0.01 2.74 -13.15
C LEU A 65 1.03 3.60 -13.88
N ASN A 66 1.83 2.98 -14.75
CA ASN A 66 2.80 3.69 -15.59
C ASN A 66 2.10 4.60 -16.61
N ALA A 67 1.02 4.13 -17.25
CA ALA A 67 0.22 4.94 -18.20
C ALA A 67 -0.35 6.19 -17.54
N LEU A 68 -0.77 6.09 -16.27
CA LEU A 68 -1.26 7.20 -15.46
C LEU A 68 -0.13 8.07 -14.88
N SER A 69 1.14 7.73 -15.13
CA SER A 69 2.30 8.44 -14.58
C SER A 69 2.27 8.54 -13.05
N ILE A 70 1.80 7.48 -12.39
CA ILE A 70 1.81 7.40 -10.93
C ILE A 70 3.22 7.05 -10.49
N ASP A 71 3.73 7.80 -9.50
CA ASP A 71 5.08 7.57 -8.98
C ASP A 71 5.10 6.36 -8.04
N PRO A 72 5.95 5.34 -8.26
CA PRO A 72 6.07 4.19 -7.38
C PRO A 72 6.63 4.51 -5.98
N GLY A 73 7.13 5.73 -5.74
CA GLY A 73 7.75 6.12 -4.48
C GLY A 73 9.07 5.43 -4.16
N ARG A 74 9.49 4.44 -4.95
CA ARG A 74 10.75 3.70 -4.78
C ARG A 74 11.42 3.43 -6.13
N LYS A 75 12.73 3.19 -6.11
CA LYS A 75 13.50 2.83 -7.31
C LYS A 75 13.14 1.40 -7.76
N TRP A 76 13.10 1.21 -9.06
CA TRP A 76 13.00 -0.12 -9.68
C TRP A 76 14.39 -0.72 -9.93
N LYS A 77 15.19 -0.07 -10.78
CA LYS A 77 16.59 -0.45 -11.09
C LYS A 77 17.40 0.82 -11.30
N GLY A 78 18.61 0.87 -10.75
CA GLY A 78 19.44 2.08 -10.82
C GLY A 78 18.66 3.31 -10.33
N PRO A 79 18.72 4.45 -11.03
CA PRO A 79 17.99 5.66 -10.66
C PRO A 79 16.50 5.65 -11.09
N TRP A 80 16.09 4.64 -11.87
CA TRP A 80 14.80 4.63 -12.54
C TRP A 80 13.67 4.27 -11.60
N ARG A 81 12.59 5.00 -11.69
CA ARG A 81 11.34 4.81 -10.95
C ARG A 81 10.28 4.36 -11.95
N TRP A 82 9.81 3.13 -11.76
CA TRP A 82 8.96 2.46 -12.73
C TRP A 82 8.19 1.35 -12.06
N PHE A 83 6.90 1.22 -12.30
CA PHE A 83 6.16 0.07 -11.83
C PHE A 83 6.50 -1.17 -12.67
N ASP A 84 7.00 -2.17 -11.99
CA ASP A 84 7.21 -3.52 -12.49
C ASP A 84 6.40 -4.49 -11.64
N GLU A 85 6.08 -5.66 -12.18
CA GLU A 85 5.31 -6.68 -11.46
C GLU A 85 5.93 -7.03 -10.10
N SER A 86 7.25 -7.08 -10.02
CA SER A 86 8.00 -7.36 -8.78
C SER A 86 7.82 -6.31 -7.68
N MET A 87 7.33 -5.12 -8.03
CA MET A 87 7.08 -4.04 -7.09
C MET A 87 5.68 -4.06 -6.49
N LEU A 88 4.78 -4.90 -7.01
CA LEU A 88 3.39 -5.01 -6.58
C LEU A 88 3.23 -6.14 -5.55
N ASP A 89 3.97 -6.07 -4.46
CA ASP A 89 4.09 -7.10 -3.43
C ASP A 89 3.54 -6.70 -2.05
N CYS A 90 2.93 -5.51 -1.91
CA CYS A 90 2.52 -4.99 -0.62
C CYS A 90 1.29 -5.67 -0.02
N CYS A 91 0.39 -6.22 -0.85
CA CYS A 91 -0.88 -6.81 -0.41
C CYS A 91 -0.93 -8.33 -0.52
N GLU A 92 -0.09 -8.91 -1.37
CA GLU A 92 0.04 -10.36 -1.54
C GLU A 92 1.49 -10.68 -1.89
N PRO A 93 2.15 -11.63 -1.21
CA PRO A 93 3.49 -12.06 -1.56
C PRO A 93 3.56 -12.59 -3.00
N LEU A 94 4.60 -12.21 -3.74
CA LEU A 94 4.75 -12.59 -5.16
C LEU A 94 4.74 -14.11 -5.37
N GLU A 95 5.31 -14.89 -4.46
CA GLU A 95 5.30 -16.36 -4.53
C GLU A 95 3.87 -16.93 -4.44
N LYS A 96 3.00 -16.32 -3.62
CA LYS A 96 1.59 -16.71 -3.57
C LYS A 96 0.86 -16.36 -4.87
N VAL A 97 1.14 -15.17 -5.44
CA VAL A 97 0.57 -14.76 -6.74
C VAL A 97 1.08 -15.68 -7.85
N LYS A 98 2.34 -16.05 -7.83
CA LYS A 98 2.95 -16.99 -8.81
C LYS A 98 2.27 -18.36 -8.78
N ALA A 99 1.92 -18.84 -7.60
CA ALA A 99 1.31 -20.16 -7.41
C ALA A 99 -0.18 -20.20 -7.84
N ARG A 100 -0.97 -19.17 -7.58
CA ARG A 100 -2.44 -19.21 -7.71
C ARG A 100 -3.09 -17.97 -8.32
N GLY A 101 -2.31 -17.01 -8.78
CA GLY A 101 -2.83 -15.73 -9.29
C GLY A 101 -3.25 -14.78 -8.18
N ILE A 102 -4.03 -13.78 -8.57
CA ILE A 102 -4.52 -12.73 -7.67
C ILE A 102 -6.01 -12.49 -7.89
N SER A 103 -6.76 -12.22 -6.83
CA SER A 103 -8.17 -11.87 -6.92
C SER A 103 -8.37 -10.39 -7.30
N LEU A 104 -9.58 -10.04 -7.79
CA LEU A 104 -9.94 -8.65 -8.09
C LEU A 104 -9.78 -7.75 -6.84
N GLY A 105 -10.25 -8.20 -5.68
CA GLY A 105 -10.12 -7.45 -4.44
C GLY A 105 -8.68 -7.16 -4.05
N LYS A 106 -7.79 -8.14 -4.16
CA LYS A 106 -6.35 -7.93 -3.90
C LYS A 106 -5.69 -7.01 -4.92
N LEU A 107 -6.11 -7.08 -6.18
CA LEU A 107 -5.60 -6.18 -7.22
C LEU A 107 -6.03 -4.73 -6.95
N VAL A 108 -7.27 -4.51 -6.52
CA VAL A 108 -7.77 -3.21 -6.08
C VAL A 108 -6.97 -2.67 -4.89
N CYS A 109 -6.70 -3.53 -3.90
CA CYS A 109 -5.87 -3.17 -2.76
C CYS A 109 -4.46 -2.72 -3.20
N LEU A 110 -3.81 -3.50 -4.07
CA LEU A 110 -2.50 -3.14 -4.64
C LEU A 110 -2.51 -1.80 -5.36
N ALA A 111 -3.53 -1.54 -6.19
CA ALA A 111 -3.66 -0.29 -6.92
C ALA A 111 -3.80 0.92 -5.98
N ASN A 112 -4.58 0.79 -4.90
CA ASN A 112 -4.68 1.83 -3.88
C ASN A 112 -3.37 2.02 -3.11
N CYS A 113 -2.70 0.94 -2.73
CA CYS A 113 -1.39 0.99 -2.07
C CYS A 113 -0.31 1.60 -2.98
N ALA A 114 -0.44 1.42 -4.29
CA ALA A 114 0.42 2.06 -5.29
C ALA A 114 0.10 3.54 -5.52
N GLY A 115 -0.92 4.08 -4.88
CA GLY A 115 -1.29 5.49 -4.96
C GLY A 115 -2.31 5.84 -6.05
N ALA A 116 -2.96 4.87 -6.66
CA ALA A 116 -4.05 5.12 -7.61
C ALA A 116 -5.39 5.38 -6.89
N LYS A 117 -6.26 6.14 -7.52
CA LYS A 117 -7.68 6.18 -7.17
C LYS A 117 -8.39 5.04 -7.90
N VAL A 118 -9.09 4.19 -7.15
CA VAL A 118 -9.74 3.00 -7.70
C VAL A 118 -11.21 2.96 -7.36
N GLN A 119 -12.03 2.56 -8.33
CA GLN A 119 -13.42 2.15 -8.16
C GLN A 119 -13.56 0.74 -8.76
N ALA A 120 -14.04 -0.20 -7.99
CA ALA A 120 -14.20 -1.59 -8.44
C ALA A 120 -15.67 -1.99 -8.38
N PHE A 121 -16.07 -2.81 -9.33
CA PHE A 121 -17.42 -3.28 -9.50
C PHE A 121 -17.40 -4.78 -9.83
N GLN A 122 -18.12 -5.55 -9.05
CA GLN A 122 -18.48 -6.90 -9.43
C GLN A 122 -19.74 -6.85 -10.31
N THR A 123 -19.94 -7.86 -11.17
CA THR A 123 -21.08 -7.87 -12.09
C THR A 123 -22.46 -7.97 -11.40
N ASN A 124 -22.50 -8.54 -10.19
CA ASN A 124 -23.71 -8.55 -9.36
C ASN A 124 -24.02 -7.20 -8.67
N GLU A 125 -23.07 -6.25 -8.68
CA GLU A 125 -23.21 -4.91 -8.09
C GLU A 125 -23.36 -3.79 -9.14
N SER A 126 -23.33 -4.14 -10.43
CA SER A 126 -23.37 -3.19 -11.54
C SER A 126 -24.18 -3.73 -12.71
N THR A 127 -24.38 -2.92 -13.73
CA THR A 127 -25.09 -3.29 -14.96
C THR A 127 -24.17 -3.18 -16.18
N ILE A 128 -24.52 -3.90 -17.26
CA ILE A 128 -23.80 -3.79 -18.53
C ILE A 128 -23.84 -2.37 -19.09
N ASP A 129 -24.94 -1.65 -18.86
CA ASP A 129 -25.08 -0.27 -19.33
C ASP A 129 -24.19 0.71 -18.54
N ASP A 130 -23.99 0.46 -17.24
CA ASP A 130 -23.02 1.21 -16.47
C ASP A 130 -21.59 0.87 -16.93
N PHE A 131 -21.30 -0.39 -17.22
CA PHE A 131 -20.02 -0.77 -17.80
C PHE A 131 -19.77 -0.08 -19.15
N ARG A 132 -20.76 0.03 -20.05
CA ARG A 132 -20.65 0.80 -21.31
C ARG A 132 -20.36 2.28 -21.07
N LYS A 133 -21.00 2.90 -20.07
CA LYS A 133 -20.73 4.29 -19.67
C LYS A 133 -19.27 4.46 -19.24
N TYR A 134 -18.77 3.53 -18.43
CA TYR A 134 -17.36 3.57 -17.98
C TYR A 134 -16.39 3.29 -19.12
N LEU A 135 -16.70 2.34 -20.02
CA LEU A 135 -15.90 2.09 -21.22
C LEU A 135 -15.79 3.36 -22.07
N HIS A 136 -16.90 4.01 -22.36
CA HIS A 136 -16.89 5.26 -23.10
C HIS A 136 -16.08 6.34 -22.41
N ARG A 137 -16.34 6.59 -21.11
CA ARG A 137 -15.63 7.60 -20.32
C ARG A 137 -14.11 7.40 -20.33
N CYS A 138 -13.64 6.18 -20.08
CA CYS A 138 -12.21 5.88 -20.02
C CYS A 138 -11.56 5.79 -21.41
N SER A 139 -12.36 5.64 -22.47
CA SER A 139 -11.84 5.61 -23.85
C SER A 139 -11.66 7.00 -24.46
N ILE A 140 -12.37 8.02 -23.97
CA ILE A 140 -12.26 9.42 -24.43
C ILE A 140 -11.27 10.27 -23.61
N SER A 141 -10.59 9.66 -22.64
CA SER A 141 -9.64 10.34 -21.74
C SER A 141 -8.42 9.45 -21.51
N ASP A 142 -7.30 10.05 -21.10
CA ASP A 142 -6.08 9.38 -20.69
C ASP A 142 -5.83 9.41 -19.17
N ASP A 143 -6.81 9.93 -18.40
CA ASP A 143 -6.75 10.06 -16.94
C ASP A 143 -7.36 8.88 -16.16
N CYS A 144 -8.03 7.97 -16.88
CA CYS A 144 -8.70 6.81 -16.33
C CYS A 144 -8.61 5.60 -17.26
N HIS A 145 -8.25 4.44 -16.71
CA HIS A 145 -8.19 3.18 -17.45
C HIS A 145 -9.00 2.09 -16.76
N ILE A 146 -9.47 1.13 -17.55
CA ILE A 146 -10.20 -0.05 -17.06
C ILE A 146 -9.29 -1.27 -17.08
N ILE A 147 -9.30 -2.03 -15.99
CA ILE A 147 -8.79 -3.40 -15.96
C ILE A 147 -10.00 -4.31 -15.72
N SER A 148 -10.23 -5.26 -16.62
CA SER A 148 -11.30 -6.25 -16.52
C SER A 148 -10.75 -7.59 -16.02
N SER A 149 -11.48 -8.22 -15.08
CA SER A 149 -11.30 -9.58 -14.62
C SER A 149 -12.37 -10.46 -15.27
N TYR A 150 -11.99 -11.39 -16.12
CA TYR A 150 -12.93 -12.18 -16.91
C TYR A 150 -12.50 -13.64 -17.04
N HIS A 151 -13.43 -14.52 -17.35
CA HIS A 151 -13.16 -15.94 -17.61
C HIS A 151 -12.93 -16.17 -19.10
N ARG A 152 -11.76 -16.71 -19.47
CA ARG A 152 -11.33 -16.90 -20.87
C ARG A 152 -12.22 -17.83 -21.69
N ALA A 153 -12.90 -18.79 -21.04
CA ALA A 153 -13.74 -19.76 -21.76
C ALA A 153 -14.91 -19.09 -22.50
N ALA A 154 -15.42 -17.94 -22.04
CA ALA A 154 -16.44 -17.17 -22.73
C ALA A 154 -16.01 -16.76 -24.15
N PHE A 155 -14.72 -16.53 -24.35
CA PHE A 155 -14.11 -16.22 -25.66
C PHE A 155 -13.63 -17.47 -26.41
N LYS A 156 -13.98 -18.67 -25.94
CA LYS A 156 -13.44 -19.94 -26.46
C LYS A 156 -11.93 -20.03 -26.37
N GLN A 157 -11.32 -19.23 -25.50
CA GLN A 157 -9.87 -19.24 -25.23
C GLN A 157 -9.54 -20.26 -24.15
N THR A 158 -8.29 -20.73 -24.12
CA THR A 158 -7.82 -21.67 -23.11
C THR A 158 -7.39 -20.94 -21.83
N GLY A 159 -7.65 -21.54 -20.71
CA GLY A 159 -7.39 -21.02 -19.35
C GLY A 159 -8.67 -20.60 -18.64
N THR A 160 -8.52 -20.15 -17.41
CA THR A 160 -9.61 -19.76 -16.51
C THR A 160 -9.68 -18.24 -16.39
N GLY A 161 -9.54 -17.71 -15.18
CA GLY A 161 -9.56 -16.27 -14.92
C GLY A 161 -8.38 -15.53 -15.53
N HIS A 162 -8.64 -14.31 -15.98
CA HIS A 162 -7.63 -13.45 -16.56
C HIS A 162 -7.90 -11.97 -16.30
N PHE A 163 -6.84 -11.19 -16.22
CA PHE A 163 -6.91 -9.74 -16.14
C PHE A 163 -6.30 -9.13 -17.40
N SER A 164 -6.97 -8.09 -17.92
CA SER A 164 -6.40 -7.28 -19.02
C SER A 164 -6.90 -5.84 -18.94
N PRO A 165 -6.04 -4.86 -19.28
CA PRO A 165 -6.49 -3.51 -19.55
C PRO A 165 -7.34 -3.46 -20.81
N ILE A 166 -8.32 -2.53 -20.82
CA ILE A 166 -9.13 -2.22 -22.01
C ILE A 166 -8.50 -1.03 -22.72
N GLY A 167 -8.04 -1.25 -23.96
CA GLY A 167 -7.35 -0.24 -24.77
C GLY A 167 -8.26 0.77 -25.44
N GLY A 168 -9.55 0.46 -25.63
CA GLY A 168 -10.49 1.36 -26.28
C GLY A 168 -11.85 0.74 -26.50
N TYR A 169 -12.77 1.54 -27.03
CA TYR A 169 -14.16 1.16 -27.22
C TYR A 169 -14.70 1.62 -28.59
N HIS A 170 -15.20 0.70 -29.36
CA HIS A 170 -15.88 1.01 -30.62
C HIS A 170 -17.40 1.11 -30.38
N VAL A 171 -17.91 2.31 -30.25
CA VAL A 171 -19.31 2.57 -29.88
C VAL A 171 -20.29 1.96 -30.89
N GLY A 172 -20.06 2.15 -32.19
CA GLY A 172 -21.00 1.74 -33.24
C GLY A 172 -21.19 0.24 -33.38
N GLN A 173 -20.20 -0.58 -33.02
CA GLN A 173 -20.29 -2.06 -33.03
C GLN A 173 -20.27 -2.67 -31.64
N ASP A 174 -20.31 -1.85 -30.59
CA ASP A 174 -20.27 -2.26 -29.18
C ASP A 174 -19.12 -3.25 -28.87
N MET A 175 -17.88 -2.88 -29.27
CA MET A 175 -16.70 -3.73 -29.16
C MET A 175 -15.64 -3.08 -28.24
N ALA A 176 -15.11 -3.86 -27.31
CA ALA A 176 -13.99 -3.47 -26.45
C ALA A 176 -12.66 -4.04 -26.97
N LEU A 177 -11.60 -3.25 -26.98
CA LEU A 177 -10.26 -3.70 -27.31
C LEU A 177 -9.55 -4.21 -26.05
N ILE A 178 -9.30 -5.51 -26.00
CA ILE A 178 -8.54 -6.16 -24.93
C ILE A 178 -7.03 -6.07 -25.25
N LEU A 179 -6.24 -5.49 -24.35
CA LEU A 179 -4.78 -5.52 -24.39
C LEU A 179 -4.30 -6.71 -23.53
N ASP A 180 -4.35 -7.90 -24.11
CA ASP A 180 -3.99 -9.14 -23.40
C ASP A 180 -2.51 -9.18 -23.05
N VAL A 181 -2.19 -9.10 -21.77
CA VAL A 181 -0.82 -9.14 -21.25
C VAL A 181 -0.16 -10.51 -21.36
N ALA A 182 -0.92 -11.59 -21.54
CA ALA A 182 -0.39 -12.91 -21.88
C ALA A 182 -0.05 -12.99 -23.39
N ARG A 183 0.80 -12.09 -23.88
CA ARG A 183 1.15 -11.92 -25.29
C ARG A 183 1.78 -13.15 -25.91
N PHE A 184 2.41 -14.00 -25.13
CA PHE A 184 2.88 -15.32 -25.56
C PHE A 184 1.74 -16.29 -25.90
N LYS A 185 0.50 -15.97 -25.48
CA LYS A 185 -0.67 -16.83 -25.68
C LYS A 185 -1.62 -16.28 -26.74
N TYR A 186 -2.10 -15.03 -26.58
CA TYR A 186 -3.01 -14.37 -27.49
C TYR A 186 -2.57 -12.94 -27.81
N PRO A 187 -2.79 -12.45 -29.04
CA PRO A 187 -2.56 -11.05 -29.40
C PRO A 187 -3.66 -10.14 -28.82
N PRO A 188 -3.47 -8.81 -28.84
CA PRO A 188 -4.57 -7.86 -28.63
C PRO A 188 -5.72 -8.14 -29.57
N HIS A 189 -6.95 -8.01 -29.11
CA HIS A 189 -8.14 -8.36 -29.89
C HIS A 189 -9.38 -7.62 -29.42
N TRP A 190 -10.29 -7.38 -30.36
CA TRP A 190 -11.62 -6.85 -30.10
C TRP A 190 -12.59 -7.95 -29.72
N VAL A 191 -13.46 -7.68 -28.75
CA VAL A 191 -14.55 -8.55 -28.33
C VAL A 191 -15.85 -7.77 -28.17
N PRO A 192 -17.04 -8.36 -28.46
CA PRO A 192 -18.32 -7.74 -28.13
C PRO A 192 -18.41 -7.44 -26.62
N VAL A 193 -18.88 -6.26 -26.27
CA VAL A 193 -19.02 -5.85 -24.85
C VAL A 193 -19.97 -6.76 -24.09
N GLU A 194 -21.07 -7.20 -24.74
CA GLU A 194 -21.99 -8.17 -24.14
C GLU A 194 -21.29 -9.50 -23.78
N LEU A 195 -20.38 -9.97 -24.65
CA LEU A 195 -19.63 -11.19 -24.38
C LEU A 195 -18.57 -11.00 -23.28
N LEU A 196 -17.92 -9.83 -23.24
CA LEU A 196 -17.00 -9.49 -22.15
C LEU A 196 -17.74 -9.40 -20.82
N TRP A 197 -18.96 -8.82 -20.82
CA TRP A 197 -19.80 -8.79 -19.64
C TRP A 197 -20.14 -10.20 -19.14
N LYS A 198 -20.62 -11.07 -20.01
CA LYS A 198 -20.87 -12.49 -19.69
C LYS A 198 -19.62 -13.21 -19.19
N ALA A 199 -18.46 -12.86 -19.71
CA ALA A 199 -17.17 -13.41 -19.24
C ALA A 199 -16.82 -12.93 -17.81
N MET A 200 -17.26 -11.74 -17.42
CA MET A 200 -17.09 -11.19 -16.06
C MET A 200 -18.15 -11.72 -15.07
N GLU A 201 -19.32 -12.18 -15.54
CA GLU A 201 -20.35 -12.80 -14.68
C GLU A 201 -19.92 -14.15 -14.08
N HIS A 202 -18.87 -14.76 -14.62
CA HIS A 202 -18.32 -15.98 -14.04
C HIS A 202 -17.77 -15.74 -12.64
N VAL A 203 -18.13 -16.63 -11.72
CA VAL A 203 -17.59 -16.62 -10.36
C VAL A 203 -16.10 -16.97 -10.37
N ASP A 204 -15.33 -16.30 -9.53
CA ASP A 204 -13.95 -16.64 -9.27
C ASP A 204 -13.89 -17.80 -8.27
N GLU A 205 -13.43 -18.96 -8.71
CA GLU A 205 -13.37 -20.18 -7.89
C GLU A 205 -12.52 -20.01 -6.62
N ALA A 206 -11.54 -19.10 -6.64
CA ALA A 206 -10.68 -18.87 -5.50
C ALA A 206 -11.34 -18.02 -4.40
N THR A 207 -12.35 -17.21 -4.73
CA THR A 207 -13.00 -16.28 -3.79
C THR A 207 -14.47 -16.52 -3.62
N GLY A 208 -15.11 -17.30 -4.51
CA GLY A 208 -16.55 -17.47 -4.55
C GLY A 208 -17.32 -16.23 -5.03
N GLN A 209 -16.65 -15.16 -5.40
CA GLN A 209 -17.24 -13.89 -5.81
C GLN A 209 -17.31 -13.75 -7.33
N HIS A 210 -18.27 -12.95 -7.82
CA HIS A 210 -18.32 -12.59 -9.23
C HIS A 210 -17.05 -11.83 -9.64
N ARG A 211 -16.59 -12.08 -10.86
CA ARG A 211 -15.59 -11.25 -11.50
C ARG A 211 -16.20 -9.89 -11.86
N GLY A 212 -15.41 -9.01 -12.41
CA GLY A 212 -15.86 -7.68 -12.73
C GLY A 212 -14.76 -6.83 -13.30
N PHE A 213 -14.78 -5.56 -13.00
CA PHE A 213 -13.81 -4.60 -13.51
C PHE A 213 -13.45 -3.55 -12.48
N MET A 214 -12.31 -2.89 -12.69
CA MET A 214 -11.90 -1.76 -11.89
C MET A 214 -11.52 -0.58 -12.78
N LEU A 215 -11.93 0.60 -12.35
CA LEU A 215 -11.49 1.89 -12.89
C LEU A 215 -10.28 2.34 -12.10
N VAL A 216 -9.19 2.58 -12.77
CA VAL A 216 -7.97 3.07 -12.18
C VAL A 216 -7.70 4.45 -12.75
N SER A 217 -7.56 5.45 -11.88
CA SER A 217 -7.33 6.83 -12.29
C SER A 217 -6.24 7.47 -11.43
N ARG A 218 -5.64 8.51 -11.97
CA ARG A 218 -4.74 9.34 -11.18
C ARG A 218 -5.55 10.07 -10.12
N PRO A 219 -5.15 10.06 -8.84
CA PRO A 219 -5.79 10.91 -7.85
C PRO A 219 -5.58 12.39 -8.25
N HIS A 220 -6.58 13.22 -7.99
CA HIS A 220 -6.45 14.67 -8.22
C HIS A 220 -5.36 15.31 -7.33
N MET A 221 -5.00 14.60 -6.28
CA MET A 221 -4.01 14.99 -5.28
C MET A 221 -3.02 13.84 -5.12
N GLU A 222 -1.76 14.14 -4.88
CA GLU A 222 -0.74 13.10 -4.74
C GLU A 222 -1.08 12.13 -3.61
N PRO A 223 -0.80 10.82 -3.80
CA PRO A 223 -1.04 9.82 -2.77
C PRO A 223 -0.18 10.09 -1.53
N GLY A 224 -0.55 9.52 -0.40
CA GLY A 224 0.11 9.70 0.89
C GLY A 224 1.62 9.93 0.81
N LEU A 225 2.05 11.03 1.40
CA LEU A 225 3.45 11.44 1.40
C LEU A 225 4.23 10.76 2.51
N LEU A 226 3.58 10.50 3.66
CA LEU A 226 4.24 9.96 4.83
C LEU A 226 4.06 8.45 4.97
N TYR A 227 2.80 7.99 5.00
CA TYR A 227 2.47 6.62 5.37
C TYR A 227 1.58 5.92 4.35
N THR A 228 1.71 4.61 4.31
CA THR A 228 0.80 3.72 3.59
C THR A 228 0.49 2.50 4.43
N LEU A 229 -0.70 1.93 4.27
CA LEU A 229 -1.06 0.68 4.94
C LEU A 229 -0.58 -0.50 4.11
N SER A 230 -0.05 -1.52 4.78
CA SER A 230 0.43 -2.74 4.16
C SER A 230 -0.37 -3.94 4.65
N CYS A 231 -0.88 -4.73 3.74
CA CYS A 231 -1.57 -5.98 4.02
C CYS A 231 -0.73 -7.22 3.63
N LYS A 232 0.60 -7.05 3.61
CA LYS A 232 1.55 -8.14 3.29
C LYS A 232 1.62 -9.22 4.36
N HIS A 233 1.61 -8.82 5.63
CA HIS A 233 1.66 -9.73 6.78
C HIS A 233 0.26 -10.27 7.11
N GLU A 234 0.16 -11.52 7.56
CA GLU A 234 -1.14 -12.17 7.82
C GLU A 234 -1.95 -11.46 8.92
N ASP A 235 -1.27 -10.80 9.84
CA ASP A 235 -1.90 -10.07 10.95
C ASP A 235 -2.59 -8.76 10.58
N TRP A 236 -2.44 -8.28 9.35
CA TRP A 236 -3.07 -7.01 8.94
C TRP A 236 -4.58 -6.99 9.19
N VAL A 237 -5.23 -8.14 9.04
CA VAL A 237 -6.66 -8.32 9.27
C VAL A 237 -7.01 -8.03 10.73
N ASN A 238 -6.23 -8.57 11.67
CA ASN A 238 -6.44 -8.38 13.11
C ASN A 238 -6.23 -6.92 13.49
N ILE A 239 -5.22 -6.26 12.91
CA ILE A 239 -4.94 -4.84 13.16
C ILE A 239 -6.05 -3.96 12.58
N ALA A 240 -6.45 -4.18 11.33
CA ALA A 240 -7.54 -3.44 10.70
C ALA A 240 -8.86 -3.61 11.47
N LYS A 241 -9.20 -4.84 11.85
CA LYS A 241 -10.39 -5.16 12.66
C LYS A 241 -10.30 -4.50 14.04
N TYR A 242 -9.15 -4.54 14.68
CA TYR A 242 -8.96 -3.85 15.95
C TYR A 242 -9.23 -2.36 15.82
N LEU A 243 -8.64 -1.69 14.83
CA LEU A 243 -8.78 -0.26 14.60
C LEU A 243 -10.21 0.17 14.25
N MET A 244 -10.90 -0.62 13.42
CA MET A 244 -12.20 -0.25 12.86
C MET A 244 -13.39 -0.71 13.71
N ASP A 245 -13.29 -1.85 14.39
CA ASP A 245 -14.36 -2.47 15.16
C ASP A 245 -14.01 -2.57 16.65
N GLY A 246 -12.78 -2.97 16.98
CA GLY A 246 -12.34 -3.16 18.36
C GLY A 246 -12.26 -1.86 19.14
N VAL A 247 -11.64 -0.84 18.58
CA VAL A 247 -11.50 0.49 19.23
C VAL A 247 -12.86 1.09 19.56
N PRO A 248 -13.85 1.19 18.65
CA PRO A 248 -15.19 1.67 18.99
C PRO A 248 -15.86 0.90 20.13
N LEU A 249 -15.72 -0.44 20.15
CA LEU A 249 -16.28 -1.29 21.19
C LEU A 249 -15.61 -1.06 22.55
N LEU A 250 -14.29 -0.93 22.57
CA LEU A 250 -13.53 -0.64 23.78
C LEU A 250 -13.91 0.71 24.36
N LEU A 251 -13.97 1.75 23.53
CA LEU A 251 -14.36 3.09 23.96
C LEU A 251 -15.80 3.14 24.52
N LYS A 252 -16.71 2.35 23.94
CA LYS A 252 -18.09 2.20 24.43
C LYS A 252 -18.17 1.44 25.77
N SER A 253 -17.29 0.47 26.01
CA SER A 253 -17.34 -0.42 27.18
C SER A 253 -16.70 0.19 28.44
N LYS A 254 -15.81 1.16 28.30
CA LYS A 254 -15.02 1.73 29.39
C LYS A 254 -15.60 3.06 29.89
N ASP A 255 -15.35 3.34 31.16
CA ASP A 255 -15.63 4.67 31.74
C ASP A 255 -14.35 5.50 31.60
N LEU A 256 -14.39 6.46 30.68
CA LEU A 256 -13.27 7.31 30.29
C LEU A 256 -13.47 8.70 30.89
N LYS A 257 -12.50 9.17 31.64
CA LYS A 257 -12.59 10.46 32.38
C LYS A 257 -11.93 11.61 31.66
N ASP A 258 -10.91 11.32 30.86
CA ASP A 258 -10.16 12.31 30.11
C ASP A 258 -9.56 11.72 28.80
N THR A 259 -8.89 12.56 28.03
CA THR A 259 -8.24 12.17 26.78
C THR A 259 -7.13 11.13 26.98
N GLN A 260 -6.42 11.16 28.11
CA GLN A 260 -5.34 10.21 28.40
C GLN A 260 -5.88 8.80 28.66
N ASP A 261 -7.05 8.69 29.30
CA ASP A 261 -7.75 7.40 29.44
C ASP A 261 -8.10 6.81 28.07
N VAL A 262 -8.56 7.65 27.13
CA VAL A 262 -8.86 7.23 25.74
C VAL A 262 -7.60 6.69 25.07
N LEU A 263 -6.49 7.41 25.12
CA LEU A 263 -5.23 7.00 24.53
C LEU A 263 -4.69 5.71 25.20
N THR A 264 -4.80 5.61 26.52
CA THR A 264 -4.42 4.42 27.28
C THR A 264 -5.18 3.18 26.78
N VAL A 265 -6.50 3.28 26.66
CA VAL A 265 -7.34 2.15 26.20
C VAL A 265 -6.98 1.74 24.78
N ILE A 266 -6.75 2.69 23.89
CA ILE A 266 -6.40 2.38 22.49
C ILE A 266 -5.00 1.76 22.40
N PHE A 267 -4.00 2.38 23.01
CA PHE A 267 -2.61 1.94 22.81
C PHE A 267 -2.24 0.70 23.60
N THR A 268 -2.84 0.45 24.76
CA THR A 268 -2.60 -0.78 25.55
C THR A 268 -3.11 -2.02 24.81
N SER A 269 -4.15 -1.88 24.01
CA SER A 269 -4.75 -2.98 23.25
C SER A 269 -4.32 -3.02 21.79
N LEU A 270 -3.46 -2.09 21.35
CA LEU A 270 -2.95 -2.05 19.99
C LEU A 270 -2.05 -3.26 19.74
N PRO A 271 -2.27 -4.06 18.67
CA PRO A 271 -1.41 -5.18 18.34
C PRO A 271 0.06 -4.76 18.19
N LEU A 272 0.98 -5.55 18.72
CA LEU A 272 2.42 -5.22 18.79
C LEU A 272 3.06 -5.00 17.41
N ASN A 273 2.52 -5.66 16.39
CA ASN A 273 3.02 -5.60 15.01
C ASN A 273 2.32 -4.51 14.16
N TYR A 274 1.68 -3.51 14.79
CA TYR A 274 1.05 -2.39 14.05
C TYR A 274 2.03 -1.64 13.14
N SER A 275 3.31 -1.62 13.47
CA SER A 275 4.37 -1.02 12.65
C SER A 275 4.58 -1.75 11.31
N ASP A 276 4.19 -3.03 11.22
CA ASP A 276 4.20 -3.78 9.97
C ASP A 276 3.00 -3.45 9.08
N PHE A 277 1.93 -2.96 9.69
CA PHE A 277 0.71 -2.56 9.01
C PHE A 277 0.78 -1.13 8.47
N ILE A 278 1.27 -0.16 9.25
CA ILE A 278 1.44 1.23 8.79
C ILE A 278 2.92 1.48 8.52
N LYS A 279 3.27 1.73 7.26
CA LYS A 279 4.65 1.86 6.80
C LYS A 279 4.94 3.26 6.29
N TRP A 280 6.16 3.70 6.55
CA TRP A 280 6.71 4.89 5.95
C TRP A 280 6.80 4.72 4.43
N VAL A 281 6.32 5.71 3.68
CA VAL A 281 6.48 5.73 2.23
C VAL A 281 7.96 5.89 1.91
N ALA A 282 8.53 4.96 1.15
CA ALA A 282 9.94 4.94 0.83
C ALA A 282 10.41 6.30 0.28
N GLU A 283 11.55 6.74 0.72
CA GLU A 283 12.17 7.95 0.21
C GLU A 283 12.51 7.80 -1.27
N VAL A 284 12.37 8.88 -1.98
CA VAL A 284 12.51 8.96 -3.43
C VAL A 284 13.89 8.56 -3.90
N ARG A 285 14.92 8.91 -3.15
CA ARG A 285 16.30 8.56 -3.46
C ARG A 285 17.14 8.67 -2.20
N ARG A 286 17.85 7.61 -1.84
CA ARG A 286 18.96 7.73 -0.91
C ARG A 286 20.20 8.15 -1.66
N THR A 287 20.97 9.03 -1.06
CA THR A 287 22.27 9.53 -1.54
C THR A 287 23.38 8.48 -1.57
N GLU A 288 23.05 7.20 -1.61
CA GLU A 288 24.03 6.10 -1.62
C GLU A 288 24.80 5.98 -2.92
N ASP A 289 24.34 6.62 -4.01
CA ASP A 289 25.08 6.70 -5.25
C ASP A 289 25.85 8.02 -5.33
N SER A 290 27.05 7.98 -4.79
CA SER A 290 28.18 8.85 -5.15
C SER A 290 27.83 10.23 -5.71
N GLY A 291 27.57 11.21 -4.86
CA GLY A 291 27.79 12.63 -5.17
C GLY A 291 26.85 13.31 -6.17
N GLN A 292 25.79 12.65 -6.66
CA GLN A 292 24.81 13.32 -7.49
C GLN A 292 23.76 14.04 -6.65
N SER A 293 23.61 15.33 -6.87
CA SER A 293 22.56 16.13 -6.24
C SER A 293 21.16 15.60 -6.62
N LEU A 294 20.23 15.62 -5.66
CA LEU A 294 18.81 15.31 -5.90
C LEU A 294 18.25 16.19 -7.03
N SER A 295 17.35 15.62 -7.84
CA SER A 295 16.63 16.42 -8.85
C SER A 295 15.74 17.47 -8.18
N PRO A 296 15.35 18.54 -8.89
CA PRO A 296 14.43 19.54 -8.36
C PRO A 296 13.11 18.93 -7.84
N GLU A 297 12.57 17.92 -8.55
CA GLU A 297 11.34 17.22 -8.18
C GLU A 297 11.52 16.40 -6.90
N GLU A 298 12.66 15.72 -6.76
CA GLU A 298 12.99 14.96 -5.55
C GLU A 298 13.14 15.88 -4.32
N LYS A 299 13.80 17.04 -4.50
CA LYS A 299 13.90 18.06 -3.44
C LYS A 299 12.55 18.62 -3.04
N ALA A 300 11.69 18.94 -4.03
CA ALA A 300 10.33 19.41 -3.78
C ALA A 300 9.50 18.37 -2.99
N ARG A 301 9.61 17.08 -3.35
CA ARG A 301 8.89 16.01 -2.64
C ARG A 301 9.39 15.80 -1.22
N LEU A 302 10.70 15.89 -0.98
CA LEU A 302 11.24 15.86 0.38
C LEU A 302 10.75 17.04 1.22
N ALA A 303 10.75 18.24 0.66
CA ALA A 303 10.21 19.43 1.33
C ALA A 303 8.74 19.28 1.71
N LEU A 304 7.92 18.68 0.82
CA LEU A 304 6.52 18.37 1.13
C LEU A 304 6.39 17.37 2.27
N LYS A 305 7.21 16.33 2.31
CA LYS A 305 7.23 15.35 3.42
C LYS A 305 7.58 16.01 4.75
N GLU A 306 8.61 16.86 4.77
CA GLU A 306 9.01 17.60 5.96
C GLU A 306 7.91 18.55 6.43
N GLU A 307 7.23 19.21 5.49
CA GLU A 307 6.11 20.11 5.83
C GLU A 307 4.93 19.33 6.43
N VAL A 308 4.55 18.17 5.87
CA VAL A 308 3.47 17.35 6.45
C VAL A 308 3.85 16.85 7.83
N LEU A 309 5.10 16.39 8.03
CA LEU A 309 5.59 15.98 9.35
C LEU A 309 5.51 17.12 10.37
N LYS A 310 5.92 18.31 9.99
CA LYS A 310 5.79 19.51 10.82
C LYS A 310 4.32 19.78 11.16
N GLN A 311 3.42 19.69 10.19
CA GLN A 311 1.98 19.85 10.42
C GLN A 311 1.41 18.80 11.39
N VAL A 312 1.88 17.54 11.35
CA VAL A 312 1.52 16.51 12.35
C VAL A 312 1.96 16.96 13.74
N GLN A 313 3.22 17.42 13.89
CA GLN A 313 3.82 17.82 15.17
C GLN A 313 3.19 19.08 15.76
N GLU A 314 2.61 19.92 14.94
CA GLU A 314 1.87 21.14 15.38
C GLU A 314 0.46 20.83 15.89
N THR A 315 -0.09 19.63 15.67
CA THR A 315 -1.44 19.28 16.16
C THR A 315 -1.50 19.16 17.68
N ASP A 316 -2.66 19.52 18.26
CA ASP A 316 -2.87 19.30 19.70
C ASP A 316 -2.93 17.80 20.04
N LEU A 317 -3.38 16.95 19.12
CA LEU A 317 -3.35 15.49 19.30
C LEU A 317 -1.92 14.97 19.45
N PHE A 318 -0.97 15.47 18.67
CA PHE A 318 0.44 15.08 18.79
C PHE A 318 1.00 15.37 20.19
N LYS A 319 0.63 16.52 20.78
CA LYS A 319 1.02 16.87 22.15
C LYS A 319 0.47 15.86 23.16
N GLN A 320 -0.81 15.49 23.02
CA GLN A 320 -1.46 14.49 23.89
C GLN A 320 -0.83 13.10 23.76
N VAL A 321 -0.52 12.67 22.53
CA VAL A 321 0.19 11.41 22.28
C VAL A 321 1.59 11.44 22.88
N GLY A 322 2.32 12.55 22.71
CA GLY A 322 3.64 12.75 23.30
C GLY A 322 3.63 12.74 24.83
N GLU A 323 2.64 13.34 25.46
CA GLU A 323 2.45 13.29 26.92
C GLU A 323 2.13 11.85 27.39
N PHE A 324 1.25 11.14 26.68
CA PHE A 324 0.95 9.74 26.97
C PHE A 324 2.23 8.89 26.93
N LEU A 325 2.98 8.92 25.84
CA LEU A 325 4.22 8.19 25.68
C LEU A 325 5.29 8.59 26.71
N SER A 326 5.22 9.82 27.24
CA SER A 326 6.11 10.31 28.27
C SER A 326 5.73 9.83 29.67
N ARG A 327 4.44 9.72 29.99
CA ARG A 327 3.92 9.26 31.29
C ARG A 327 4.11 7.76 31.49
N GLU A 328 3.87 6.98 30.46
CA GLU A 328 4.13 5.54 30.44
C GLU A 328 5.61 5.20 30.68
N GLY A 329 6.44 6.19 30.73
CA GLY A 329 7.77 6.39 31.35
C GLY A 329 8.80 5.30 31.22
N SER A 330 8.45 4.18 30.62
CA SER A 330 9.38 3.10 30.37
C SER A 330 8.92 2.33 29.13
N CYS A 331 9.70 2.42 28.04
CA CYS A 331 9.61 1.50 26.91
C CYS A 331 9.48 0.02 27.35
N CYS A 332 9.93 -0.30 28.54
CA CYS A 332 9.98 -1.65 29.08
C CYS A 332 8.67 -2.15 29.65
N LYS A 333 7.69 -1.28 29.97
CA LYS A 333 6.43 -1.72 30.57
C LYS A 333 5.34 -2.11 29.58
N MET A 334 5.37 -1.59 28.35
CA MET A 334 4.40 -1.95 27.31
C MET A 334 4.64 -3.32 26.67
N LEU A 335 5.74 -3.99 26.99
CA LEU A 335 6.16 -5.24 26.37
C LEU A 335 6.56 -6.24 27.48
N THR A 336 5.62 -6.64 28.34
CA THR A 336 5.76 -7.91 29.06
C THR A 336 5.06 -8.98 28.24
N PRO A 337 5.78 -9.76 27.41
CA PRO A 337 5.30 -11.05 27.00
C PRO A 337 5.45 -11.95 28.24
N SER A 338 4.41 -12.68 28.57
CA SER A 338 4.49 -13.90 29.38
C SER A 338 5.70 -14.73 28.93
N HIS A 339 6.59 -15.00 29.88
CA HIS A 339 7.58 -16.07 29.92
C HIS A 339 8.18 -16.62 28.60
N GLU A 340 9.51 -16.61 28.60
CA GLU A 340 10.47 -17.34 27.76
C GLU A 340 11.05 -16.56 26.58
N ASN A 341 12.11 -15.84 26.85
CA ASN A 341 13.37 -15.65 26.13
C ASN A 341 14.01 -14.28 26.42
N ASN A 342 14.86 -14.24 27.47
CA ASN A 342 15.55 -13.01 27.95
C ASN A 342 16.70 -12.52 27.05
N LEU A 343 17.04 -13.19 25.96
CA LEU A 343 18.18 -12.84 25.10
C LEU A 343 18.06 -11.47 24.39
N PRO A 344 16.91 -11.08 23.82
CA PRO A 344 16.78 -9.78 23.18
C PRO A 344 16.87 -8.59 24.14
N GLU A 345 16.38 -8.75 25.37
CA GLU A 345 16.44 -7.70 26.41
C GLU A 345 17.84 -7.46 26.91
N ILE A 346 18.59 -8.52 27.13
CA ILE A 346 19.99 -8.46 27.54
C ILE A 346 20.83 -7.82 26.44
N ALA A 347 20.63 -8.20 25.18
CA ALA A 347 21.35 -7.62 24.04
C ALA A 347 21.06 -6.12 23.87
N ALA A 348 19.81 -5.70 24.00
CA ALA A 348 19.43 -4.29 23.92
C ALA A 348 20.02 -3.47 25.08
N SER A 349 20.02 -4.01 26.30
CA SER A 349 20.61 -3.36 27.47
C SER A 349 22.13 -3.22 27.35
N VAL A 350 22.82 -4.26 26.89
CA VAL A 350 24.26 -4.25 26.65
C VAL A 350 24.62 -3.25 25.54
N CYS A 351 23.82 -3.15 24.48
CA CYS A 351 24.06 -2.18 23.41
C CYS A 351 23.87 -0.74 23.86
N CYS A 352 22.85 -0.44 24.67
CA CYS A 352 22.64 0.91 25.20
C CYS A 352 23.79 1.30 26.13
N GLN A 353 24.23 0.42 27.03
CA GLN A 353 25.37 0.65 27.90
C GLN A 353 26.67 0.82 27.12
N GLY A 354 26.89 0.00 26.11
CA GLY A 354 28.04 0.13 25.20
C GLY A 354 28.08 1.46 24.45
N ALA A 355 26.93 1.93 24.00
CA ALA A 355 26.82 3.24 23.33
C ALA A 355 27.11 4.42 24.27
N GLU A 356 26.66 4.34 25.53
CA GLU A 356 26.96 5.35 26.55
C GLU A 356 28.47 5.40 26.92
N ILE A 357 29.10 4.24 27.06
CA ILE A 357 30.54 4.14 27.32
C ILE A 357 31.33 4.70 26.15
N LEU A 358 30.97 4.39 24.92
CA LEU A 358 31.65 4.91 23.72
C LEU A 358 31.47 6.42 23.55
N ASN A 359 30.43 7.01 24.14
CA ASN A 359 30.20 8.45 24.17
C ASN A 359 30.94 9.20 25.31
N GLY A 360 31.70 8.50 26.13
CA GLY A 360 32.43 9.11 27.26
C GLY A 360 31.56 9.41 28.49
N ASN A 361 30.32 8.90 28.52
CA ASN A 361 29.46 9.01 29.69
C ASN A 361 29.73 7.84 30.66
N THR A 362 30.52 8.08 31.69
CA THR A 362 30.82 7.09 32.74
C THR A 362 29.84 7.10 33.92
N GLY A 363 28.75 7.86 33.83
CA GLY A 363 27.73 7.94 34.88
C GLY A 363 26.67 6.90 34.71
N VAL A 364 26.67 5.84 35.51
CA VAL A 364 25.65 4.83 35.56
C VAL A 364 24.33 5.44 36.06
N SER A 365 23.48 5.84 35.19
CA SER A 365 22.05 6.02 35.47
C SER A 365 21.30 4.77 35.07
N ALA A 366 21.03 3.93 36.05
CA ALA A 366 20.24 2.74 35.88
C ALA A 366 18.83 3.11 35.39
N GLY A 367 18.45 2.68 34.20
CA GLY A 367 17.05 2.50 33.97
C GLY A 367 16.40 2.80 32.64
N TYR A 368 17.10 3.06 31.54
CA TYR A 368 16.38 3.31 30.28
C TYR A 368 16.99 2.52 29.13
N CYS A 369 16.43 1.35 28.91
CA CYS A 369 16.66 0.60 27.68
C CYS A 369 15.77 1.17 26.57
N CYS A 370 16.35 1.84 25.59
CA CYS A 370 15.66 2.20 24.37
C CYS A 370 15.47 0.92 23.54
N ARG A 371 14.31 0.33 23.53
CA ARG A 371 13.93 -0.73 22.58
C ARG A 371 13.79 -0.21 21.15
N GLU A 372 13.79 1.09 20.98
CA GLU A 372 13.65 1.77 19.71
C GLU A 372 14.91 2.56 19.41
N THR A 373 15.56 2.09 18.47
CA THR A 373 16.46 2.67 17.48
C THR A 373 17.21 3.96 17.77
N CYS A 374 18.42 3.87 18.23
CA CYS A 374 19.44 4.84 17.90
C CYS A 374 20.44 4.21 16.93
N VAL A 375 20.50 4.67 15.68
CA VAL A 375 21.65 4.42 14.81
C VAL A 375 22.67 5.52 15.06
N ARG A 376 23.85 5.17 15.52
CA ARG A 376 25.00 6.07 15.55
C ARG A 376 26.13 5.46 14.75
N CYS A 377 26.57 6.18 13.73
CA CYS A 377 27.80 5.85 13.04
C CYS A 377 28.93 6.59 13.75
N PHE A 378 29.89 5.85 14.28
CA PHE A 378 31.12 6.40 14.81
C PHE A 378 32.28 5.98 13.92
N SER A 379 33.17 6.91 13.64
CA SER A 379 34.48 6.58 13.11
C SER A 379 35.42 6.35 14.33
N ALA A 380 35.77 5.12 14.57
CA ALA A 380 36.77 4.78 15.58
C ALA A 380 38.14 4.68 14.91
N ASN A 381 39.05 5.61 15.20
CA ASN A 381 40.45 5.61 14.83
C ASN A 381 40.76 5.03 13.44
N GLY A 382 40.60 5.84 12.41
CA GLY A 382 41.07 5.55 11.06
C GLY A 382 40.23 4.45 10.37
N ASP A 383 39.43 4.83 9.43
CA ASP A 383 38.93 4.07 8.29
C ASP A 383 37.82 3.04 8.43
N LYS A 384 37.28 2.73 9.60
CA LYS A 384 36.08 1.85 9.66
C LYS A 384 34.95 2.49 10.46
N PRO A 385 33.79 2.72 9.85
CA PRO A 385 32.61 3.16 10.58
C PRO A 385 32.12 2.04 11.52
N VAL A 386 31.96 2.36 12.80
CA VAL A 386 31.27 1.48 13.75
C VAL A 386 29.84 1.99 13.88
N THR A 387 28.88 1.15 13.51
CA THR A 387 27.45 1.46 13.68
C THR A 387 26.94 0.82 14.95
N VAL A 388 26.49 1.63 15.91
CA VAL A 388 25.82 1.15 17.12
C VAL A 388 24.32 1.39 16.95
N VAL A 389 23.52 0.33 17.11
CA VAL A 389 22.09 0.38 16.87
C VAL A 389 21.38 -0.20 18.07
N CYS A 390 20.48 0.56 18.69
CA CYS A 390 19.53 0.05 19.67
C CYS A 390 18.31 -0.46 18.94
N GLY A 391 18.07 -1.76 18.97
CA GLY A 391 16.94 -2.34 18.24
C GLY A 391 17.14 -3.79 17.86
N MET A 392 16.64 -4.18 16.71
CA MET A 392 16.71 -5.54 16.22
C MET A 392 18.08 -5.86 15.63
N VAL A 393 18.66 -7.00 15.97
CA VAL A 393 19.89 -7.49 15.34
C VAL A 393 19.58 -8.00 13.95
N VAL A 394 20.24 -7.46 12.94
CA VAL A 394 20.15 -7.93 11.56
C VAL A 394 21.52 -8.44 11.14
N SER A 395 21.57 -9.69 10.70
CA SER A 395 22.78 -10.28 10.15
C SER A 395 23.17 -9.57 8.85
N GLY A 396 24.34 -9.01 8.79
CA GLY A 396 24.86 -8.32 7.61
C GLY A 396 25.40 -9.30 6.57
N ASN A 397 24.97 -9.13 5.32
CA ASN A 397 25.49 -9.85 4.15
C ASN A 397 26.77 -9.21 3.59
N ASN A 398 27.63 -8.66 4.43
CA ASN A 398 28.90 -8.08 3.98
C ASN A 398 30.05 -9.05 4.25
N GLU A 399 31.06 -9.00 3.40
CA GLU A 399 32.31 -9.77 3.51
C GLU A 399 33.06 -9.64 4.86
N GLN A 400 32.47 -8.97 5.85
CA GLN A 400 33.05 -8.74 7.18
C GLN A 400 32.19 -9.27 8.32
N GLU A 401 31.14 -10.03 8.08
CA GLU A 401 30.35 -10.76 9.10
C GLU A 401 30.03 -9.96 10.38
N PHE A 402 29.52 -8.73 10.25
CA PHE A 402 29.03 -8.00 11.41
C PHE A 402 27.50 -8.08 11.50
N ASP A 403 27.02 -8.58 12.62
CA ASP A 403 25.63 -8.39 13.00
C ASP A 403 25.39 -6.91 13.28
N MET A 404 24.50 -6.30 12.51
CA MET A 404 24.06 -4.92 12.73
C MET A 404 22.76 -4.90 13.50
N LEU A 405 22.71 -4.07 14.53
CA LEU A 405 21.46 -3.70 15.17
C LEU A 405 20.76 -2.66 14.31
N VAL A 406 19.65 -3.04 13.70
CA VAL A 406 18.85 -2.15 12.84
C VAL A 406 17.72 -1.54 13.64
N PRO A 407 17.49 -0.26 13.49
CA PRO A 407 16.36 0.39 14.11
C PRO A 407 15.03 -0.21 13.66
N SER A 408 14.19 -0.62 14.62
CA SER A 408 12.78 -0.86 14.40
C SER A 408 12.03 0.41 14.79
N SER A 409 11.77 1.33 13.93
CA SER A 409 11.05 2.59 14.13
C SER A 409 11.55 3.53 15.26
N SER A 410 11.73 4.77 14.88
CA SER A 410 12.39 5.81 15.61
C SER A 410 11.65 6.34 16.82
N HIS A 411 12.16 6.14 18.00
CA HIS A 411 11.95 7.04 19.12
C HIS A 411 13.28 7.58 19.62
N VAL A 412 13.53 8.81 19.31
CA VAL A 412 14.54 9.60 20.02
C VAL A 412 13.80 10.40 21.07
N ARG A 413 13.83 9.96 22.32
CA ARG A 413 13.62 10.88 23.42
C ARG A 413 14.80 11.84 23.48
N SER A 414 14.48 13.11 23.48
CA SER A 414 15.35 14.22 23.78
C SER A 414 16.00 14.01 25.16
N GLY A 415 17.05 13.27 25.23
CA GLY A 415 17.78 13.01 26.48
C GLY A 415 18.79 11.88 26.39
N CYS A 416 18.53 10.81 25.68
CA CYS A 416 19.43 9.68 25.70
C CYS A 416 20.48 9.64 24.59
N CYS A 417 20.27 10.27 23.44
CA CYS A 417 21.22 10.07 22.34
C CYS A 417 21.41 11.20 21.32
N PHE A 418 20.82 12.38 21.43
CA PHE A 418 21.07 13.45 20.46
C PHE A 418 21.27 14.84 21.07
N SER A 419 22.51 15.23 21.28
CA SER A 419 22.95 16.63 21.18
C SER A 419 23.98 16.68 20.06
N GLY A 420 23.59 17.25 18.94
CA GLY A 420 24.52 17.82 17.96
C GLY A 420 24.92 16.94 16.81
N MET A 421 23.99 16.63 15.92
CA MET A 421 24.28 16.52 14.49
C MET A 421 23.06 16.96 13.69
N LYS A 422 23.11 18.15 13.11
CA LYS A 422 22.27 18.50 11.97
C LYS A 422 22.79 17.68 10.80
N ASN A 423 22.20 16.53 10.56
CA ASN A 423 22.41 15.82 9.32
C ASN A 423 21.38 16.30 8.31
N GLU A 424 21.82 16.65 7.14
CA GLU A 424 21.03 16.96 5.93
C GLU A 424 20.28 15.73 5.38
N MET A 425 20.07 14.69 6.17
CA MET A 425 19.25 13.54 5.85
C MET A 425 17.88 13.73 6.44
N GLY A 426 16.86 13.67 5.57
CA GLY A 426 15.46 13.84 5.92
C GLY A 426 15.06 13.11 7.20
N SER A 427 14.39 13.80 8.09
CA SER A 427 13.95 13.29 9.39
C SER A 427 13.05 12.08 9.22
N HIS A 428 13.42 10.94 9.80
CA HIS A 428 12.49 9.81 9.92
C HIS A 428 11.44 10.13 11.00
N PRO A 429 10.15 9.85 10.74
CA PRO A 429 9.10 10.13 11.70
C PRO A 429 9.26 9.31 12.97
N ALA A 430 8.96 9.93 14.10
CA ALA A 430 8.89 9.29 15.40
C ALA A 430 7.60 8.44 15.52
N ALA A 431 7.53 7.51 16.51
CA ALA A 431 6.30 6.74 16.74
C ALA A 431 5.14 7.66 17.18
N SER A 432 5.42 8.79 17.80
CA SER A 432 4.41 9.82 18.08
C SER A 432 3.78 10.37 16.79
N ASP A 433 4.57 10.62 15.75
CA ASP A 433 4.06 11.09 14.46
C ASP A 433 3.16 10.02 13.82
N LEU A 434 3.62 8.75 13.83
CA LEU A 434 2.90 7.61 13.29
C LEU A 434 1.57 7.37 14.01
N LEU A 435 1.60 7.30 15.34
CA LEU A 435 0.40 7.08 16.16
C LEU A 435 -0.59 8.23 16.05
N THR A 436 -0.11 9.47 16.01
CA THR A 436 -0.96 10.66 15.80
C THR A 436 -1.65 10.57 14.45
N THR A 437 -0.91 10.29 13.38
CA THR A 437 -1.46 10.18 12.03
C THR A 437 -2.46 9.02 11.92
N LEU A 438 -2.17 7.89 12.58
CA LEU A 438 -3.09 6.75 12.64
C LEU A 438 -4.40 7.11 13.35
N LEU A 439 -4.36 7.79 14.50
CA LEU A 439 -5.55 8.24 15.21
C LEU A 439 -6.38 9.22 14.39
N LEU A 440 -5.75 10.18 13.73
CA LEU A 440 -6.42 11.12 12.81
C LEU A 440 -7.09 10.38 11.63
N ALA A 441 -6.49 9.28 11.17
CA ALA A 441 -7.03 8.48 10.07
C ALA A 441 -8.24 7.63 10.46
N LEU A 442 -8.50 7.40 11.75
CA LEU A 442 -9.69 6.67 12.19
C LEU A 442 -10.97 7.42 11.78
N PRO A 443 -12.04 6.70 11.35
CA PRO A 443 -13.30 7.32 10.98
C PRO A 443 -13.96 8.03 12.17
N ALA A 444 -14.73 9.08 11.90
CA ALA A 444 -15.47 9.80 12.95
C ALA A 444 -16.39 8.91 13.80
N LYS A 445 -16.96 7.84 13.19
CA LYS A 445 -17.79 6.85 13.88
C LYS A 445 -17.07 6.12 15.03
N THR A 446 -15.74 6.03 14.98
CA THR A 446 -14.91 5.39 16.01
C THR A 446 -15.11 5.99 17.38
N TRP A 447 -15.33 7.29 17.45
CA TRP A 447 -15.37 8.08 18.70
C TRP A 447 -16.76 8.20 19.32
N ILE A 448 -17.84 7.92 18.56
CA ILE A 448 -19.23 8.12 19.00
C ILE A 448 -19.59 7.28 20.25
N GLY A 449 -18.86 6.20 20.51
CA GLY A 449 -19.10 5.30 21.64
C GLY A 449 -18.68 5.86 23.02
N ILE A 450 -17.96 6.96 23.08
CA ILE A 450 -17.53 7.58 24.34
C ILE A 450 -18.74 8.13 25.08
N LYS A 451 -18.99 7.65 26.32
CA LYS A 451 -20.18 7.99 27.11
C LYS A 451 -20.12 9.38 27.74
N GLU A 452 -18.93 9.78 28.17
CA GLU A 452 -18.72 11.09 28.79
C GLU A 452 -18.67 12.17 27.72
N GLU A 453 -19.72 13.01 27.70
CA GLU A 453 -19.89 14.01 26.64
C GLU A 453 -18.77 15.06 26.56
N LYS A 454 -18.16 15.37 27.72
CA LYS A 454 -17.01 16.28 27.76
C LYS A 454 -15.81 15.66 27.04
N VAL A 455 -15.50 14.41 27.34
CA VAL A 455 -14.38 13.67 26.72
C VAL A 455 -14.64 13.47 25.23
N LEU A 456 -15.89 13.14 24.86
CA LEU A 456 -16.28 13.01 23.44
C LEU A 456 -16.01 14.30 22.67
N ARG A 457 -16.43 15.46 23.19
CA ARG A 457 -16.19 16.75 22.54
C ARG A 457 -14.71 17.12 22.45
N GLU A 458 -13.92 16.81 23.48
CA GLU A 458 -12.47 17.03 23.46
C GLU A 458 -11.80 16.16 22.40
N ILE A 459 -12.11 14.86 22.33
CA ILE A 459 -11.57 13.95 21.32
C ILE A 459 -12.01 14.38 19.91
N GLN A 460 -13.28 14.70 19.70
CA GLN A 460 -13.78 15.15 18.40
C GLN A 460 -13.05 16.40 17.90
N LYS A 461 -12.72 17.31 18.81
CA LYS A 461 -11.91 18.49 18.48
C LYS A 461 -10.49 18.12 18.08
N LEU A 462 -9.85 17.18 18.79
CA LEU A 462 -8.48 16.75 18.53
C LEU A 462 -8.34 15.97 17.21
N VAL A 463 -9.37 15.22 16.80
CA VAL A 463 -9.35 14.37 15.58
C VAL A 463 -10.13 15.00 14.42
N CYS A 464 -10.54 16.26 14.54
CA CYS A 464 -11.27 16.98 13.50
C CYS A 464 -10.40 17.18 12.26
N THR A 465 -10.79 16.55 11.17
CA THR A 465 -10.02 16.62 9.90
C THR A 465 -10.22 17.93 9.16
N GLU A 466 -11.36 18.59 9.33
CA GLU A 466 -11.70 19.85 8.65
C GLU A 466 -10.84 21.03 9.13
N SER A 467 -10.28 20.93 10.34
CA SER A 467 -9.40 21.94 10.93
C SER A 467 -7.92 21.73 10.60
N LEU A 468 -7.57 20.62 9.95
CA LEU A 468 -6.17 20.31 9.61
C LEU A 468 -5.68 21.14 8.42
N PRO A 469 -4.39 21.49 8.38
CA PRO A 469 -3.77 22.04 7.17
C PRO A 469 -3.94 21.09 5.98
N THR A 470 -4.03 21.65 4.77
CA THR A 470 -4.44 20.93 3.56
C THR A 470 -3.60 19.66 3.31
N LEU A 471 -2.27 19.74 3.41
CA LEU A 471 -1.40 18.59 3.15
C LEU A 471 -1.61 17.46 4.15
N LEU A 472 -1.71 17.79 5.44
CA LEU A 472 -1.99 16.80 6.49
C LEU A 472 -3.41 16.24 6.35
N GLN A 473 -4.38 17.05 5.99
CA GLN A 473 -5.74 16.59 5.74
C GLN A 473 -5.79 15.55 4.61
N GLU A 474 -5.06 15.78 3.54
CA GLU A 474 -4.94 14.86 2.41
C GLU A 474 -4.31 13.52 2.80
N GLU A 475 -3.23 13.56 3.56
CA GLU A 475 -2.56 12.39 4.12
C GLU A 475 -3.51 11.55 4.98
N VAL A 476 -4.21 12.19 5.91
CA VAL A 476 -5.19 11.56 6.80
C VAL A 476 -6.34 10.94 6.01
N LEU A 477 -6.88 11.65 5.03
CA LEU A 477 -7.96 11.14 4.17
C LEU A 477 -7.50 9.99 3.28
N HIS A 478 -6.24 9.99 2.85
CA HIS A 478 -5.65 8.86 2.10
C HIS A 478 -5.62 7.60 2.97
N LEU A 479 -5.06 7.67 4.16
CA LEU A 479 -5.01 6.54 5.10
C LEU A 479 -6.41 6.05 5.51
N ARG A 480 -7.34 6.98 5.76
CA ARG A 480 -8.74 6.64 6.08
C ARG A 480 -9.41 5.86 4.95
N ARG A 481 -9.18 6.23 3.69
CA ARG A 481 -9.67 5.48 2.53
C ARG A 481 -9.06 4.08 2.47
N GLN A 482 -7.75 3.94 2.72
CA GLN A 482 -7.10 2.64 2.76
C GLN A 482 -7.70 1.74 3.87
N LEU A 483 -7.91 2.27 5.08
CA LEU A 483 -8.56 1.54 6.18
C LEU A 483 -9.97 1.06 5.79
N GLY A 484 -10.78 1.92 5.19
CA GLY A 484 -12.13 1.58 4.74
C GLY A 484 -12.17 0.47 3.67
N LEU A 485 -11.20 0.48 2.76
CA LEU A 485 -11.06 -0.57 1.77
C LEU A 485 -10.66 -1.91 2.40
N LEU A 486 -9.72 -1.89 3.32
CA LEU A 486 -9.28 -3.10 4.03
C LEU A 486 -10.42 -3.72 4.85
N GLN A 487 -11.29 -2.91 5.46
CA GLN A 487 -12.47 -3.39 6.17
C GLN A 487 -13.43 -4.13 5.22
N LYS A 488 -13.78 -3.54 4.08
CA LYS A 488 -14.64 -4.19 3.07
C LYS A 488 -14.13 -5.57 2.67
N TYR A 489 -12.84 -5.68 2.38
CA TYR A 489 -12.25 -6.98 1.99
C TYR A 489 -12.22 -8.02 3.10
N HIS A 490 -12.32 -7.60 4.36
CA HIS A 490 -12.45 -8.51 5.49
C HIS A 490 -13.88 -9.05 5.62
N GLU A 491 -14.87 -8.17 5.51
CA GLU A 491 -16.30 -8.55 5.60
C GLU A 491 -16.65 -9.58 4.52
N ASP A 492 -16.16 -9.38 3.29
CA ASP A 492 -16.33 -10.33 2.18
C ASP A 492 -15.70 -11.72 2.44
N LYS A 493 -14.64 -11.81 3.28
CA LYS A 493 -14.01 -13.07 3.65
C LYS A 493 -14.76 -13.83 4.76
N VAL A 494 -15.33 -13.11 5.71
CA VAL A 494 -16.02 -13.71 6.88
C VAL A 494 -17.33 -14.38 6.43
N ASP A 495 -18.04 -13.82 5.47
CA ASP A 495 -19.24 -14.43 4.92
C ASP A 495 -18.97 -15.75 4.18
N LEU A 496 -17.77 -15.91 3.60
CA LEU A 496 -17.35 -17.14 2.93
C LEU A 496 -16.98 -18.25 3.91
N ASP A 497 -16.34 -17.95 5.03
CA ASP A 497 -15.99 -18.95 6.04
C ASP A 497 -17.21 -19.47 6.80
N LEU A 498 -18.26 -18.68 6.95
CA LEU A 498 -19.52 -19.10 7.57
C LEU A 498 -20.38 -19.98 6.67
N SER A 499 -20.23 -19.86 5.34
CA SER A 499 -20.93 -20.70 4.36
C SER A 499 -20.28 -22.09 4.16
N ALA A 500 -19.06 -22.28 4.65
CA ALA A 500 -18.30 -23.53 4.53
C ALA A 500 -18.45 -24.49 5.71
N LEU A 501 -19.30 -24.20 6.69
CA LEU A 501 -19.63 -25.15 7.76
C LEU A 501 -20.58 -26.21 7.23
N PRO A 502 -20.23 -27.52 7.24
CA PRO A 502 -21.15 -28.57 6.85
C PRO A 502 -22.31 -28.57 7.82
N SER A 503 -23.52 -28.45 7.28
CA SER A 503 -24.76 -28.69 8.02
C SER A 503 -24.73 -30.12 8.57
N SER A 504 -24.58 -30.24 9.86
CA SER A 504 -24.69 -31.48 10.64
C SER A 504 -26.09 -32.06 10.58
#